data_07020105fd4e7f15056939f8d07510d3
#
_entry.id   07020105fd4e7f15056939f8d07510d3
#
_cell.length_a   1.000
_cell.length_b   1.000
_cell.length_c   1.000
_cell.angle_alpha   90.00
_cell.angle_beta   90.00
_cell.angle_gamma   90.00
#
_symmetry.space_group_name_H-M   'P 1'
#
loop_
_entity.id
_entity.type
_entity.pdbx_description
1 polymer ?
#
loop_
_entity_poly.entity_id
_entity_poly.type
_entity_poly.pdbx_seq_one_letter_code
_entity_poly.pdbx_strand_id
1 'polypeptide(L)'
;NYIAKGYPTYGVTTGFGDSCANQISPEKAAALQHSIVTYHGIGLGKKFSHEVGRAVVLCRLNSNVKGGHSAIRIELAKMMETLLNKDIIPVIPQLGSVGASGDLTPLSYLGAVIMGEREVYYKGKIVPTMEAFNAEGIEPLPLAAKEGLAIMNGTSVMTAVASLAWKKAKRL
;
A
#
# COMPACT_ATOMS: atom_id res chain seq x y z
N ASN A 1 15.28 -20.25 6.14
CA ASN A 1 14.27 -19.90 5.17
C ASN A 1 13.00 -20.68 5.47
N TYR A 2 12.02 -20.07 6.20
CA TYR A 2 10.78 -20.71 6.67
C TYR A 2 9.89 -21.16 5.51
N ILE A 3 9.81 -20.33 4.45
CA ILE A 3 8.97 -20.63 3.28
C ILE A 3 9.46 -21.90 2.59
N ALA A 4 10.78 -22.03 2.37
CA ALA A 4 11.36 -23.21 1.74
C ALA A 4 11.21 -24.51 2.57
N LYS A 5 10.97 -24.38 3.87
CA LYS A 5 10.74 -25.51 4.78
C LYS A 5 9.25 -25.90 4.88
N GLY A 6 8.35 -25.20 4.19
CA GLY A 6 6.91 -25.49 4.18
C GLY A 6 6.20 -25.17 5.49
N TYR A 7 6.78 -24.40 6.40
CA TYR A 7 6.12 -24.02 7.64
C TYR A 7 4.93 -23.08 7.36
N PRO A 8 3.77 -23.30 7.99
CA PRO A 8 2.64 -22.40 7.89
C PRO A 8 3.05 -21.00 8.35
N THR A 9 2.97 -20.02 7.44
CA THR A 9 3.30 -18.62 7.72
C THR A 9 2.14 -17.75 7.29
N TYR A 10 1.51 -17.06 8.24
CA TYR A 10 0.33 -16.23 8.01
C TYR A 10 0.53 -15.24 6.86
N GLY A 11 -0.38 -15.29 5.91
CA GLY A 11 -0.38 -14.39 4.74
C GLY A 11 0.77 -14.61 3.75
N VAL A 12 1.49 -15.72 3.89
CA VAL A 12 2.55 -16.16 2.97
C VAL A 12 2.22 -17.55 2.42
N THR A 13 2.12 -18.55 3.29
CA THR A 13 1.71 -19.92 2.95
C THR A 13 0.33 -20.27 3.49
N THR A 14 -0.40 -19.26 3.98
CA THR A 14 -1.80 -19.36 4.39
C THR A 14 -2.61 -18.22 3.81
N GLY A 15 -3.94 -18.36 3.80
CA GLY A 15 -4.85 -17.24 3.57
C GLY A 15 -4.81 -16.21 4.70
N PHE A 16 -5.71 -15.23 4.62
CA PHE A 16 -5.85 -14.14 5.59
C PHE A 16 -7.16 -14.26 6.37
N GLY A 17 -7.19 -13.75 7.60
CA GLY A 17 -8.39 -13.73 8.45
C GLY A 17 -8.92 -15.15 8.65
N ASP A 18 -10.20 -15.38 8.41
CA ASP A 18 -10.86 -16.68 8.57
C ASP A 18 -10.26 -17.77 7.67
N SER A 19 -9.59 -17.39 6.58
CA SER A 19 -8.91 -18.33 5.68
C SER A 19 -7.49 -18.69 6.14
N CYS A 20 -7.07 -18.30 7.33
CA CYS A 20 -5.71 -18.55 7.81
C CYS A 20 -5.38 -20.05 8.00
N ALA A 21 -6.40 -20.90 8.15
CA ALA A 21 -6.25 -22.36 8.18
C ALA A 21 -6.00 -22.99 6.80
N ASN A 22 -6.30 -22.27 5.71
CA ASN A 22 -6.12 -22.76 4.35
C ASN A 22 -4.66 -22.58 3.93
N GLN A 23 -3.98 -23.70 3.65
CA GLN A 23 -2.62 -23.68 3.15
C GLN A 23 -2.58 -23.24 1.68
N ILE A 24 -1.59 -22.41 1.35
CA ILE A 24 -1.34 -21.89 0.01
C ILE A 24 0.05 -22.34 -0.41
N SER A 25 0.15 -22.89 -1.62
CA SER A 25 1.45 -23.32 -2.14
C SER A 25 2.37 -22.09 -2.37
N PRO A 26 3.69 -22.26 -2.23
CA PRO A 26 4.65 -21.18 -2.45
C PRO A 26 4.53 -20.48 -3.81
N GLU A 27 4.16 -21.24 -4.86
CA GLU A 27 3.96 -20.72 -6.20
C GLU A 27 2.79 -19.72 -6.28
N LYS A 28 1.78 -19.89 -5.43
CA LYS A 28 0.60 -19.01 -5.34
C LYS A 28 0.80 -17.83 -4.38
N ALA A 29 1.86 -17.82 -3.61
CA ALA A 29 2.09 -16.79 -2.59
C ALA A 29 2.21 -15.38 -3.18
N ALA A 30 2.84 -15.22 -4.34
CA ALA A 30 2.93 -13.94 -5.05
C ALA A 30 1.56 -13.50 -5.61
N ALA A 31 0.81 -14.42 -6.23
CA ALA A 31 -0.55 -14.14 -6.72
C ALA A 31 -1.49 -13.74 -5.59
N LEU A 32 -1.31 -14.29 -4.38
CA LEU A 32 -2.07 -13.90 -3.20
C LEU A 32 -1.85 -12.44 -2.83
N GLN A 33 -0.64 -11.89 -3.00
CA GLN A 33 -0.35 -10.49 -2.71
C GLN A 33 -1.07 -9.55 -3.68
N HIS A 34 -1.12 -9.90 -4.96
CA HIS A 34 -1.91 -9.16 -5.94
C HIS A 34 -3.41 -9.23 -5.61
N SER A 35 -3.91 -10.42 -5.29
CA SER A 35 -5.31 -10.62 -4.97
C SER A 35 -5.76 -9.81 -3.76
N ILE A 36 -4.98 -9.78 -2.65
CA ILE A 36 -5.34 -9.01 -1.45
C ILE A 36 -5.44 -7.51 -1.75
N VAL A 37 -4.55 -6.98 -2.57
CA VAL A 37 -4.59 -5.57 -3.00
C VAL A 37 -5.83 -5.31 -3.87
N THR A 38 -6.14 -6.21 -4.79
CA THR A 38 -7.23 -6.03 -5.76
C THR A 38 -8.59 -6.06 -5.09
N TYR A 39 -8.91 -7.09 -4.29
CA TYR A 39 -10.26 -7.20 -3.72
C TYR A 39 -10.55 -6.21 -2.58
N HIS A 40 -9.53 -5.63 -1.96
CA HIS A 40 -9.72 -4.51 -1.01
C HIS A 40 -9.90 -3.16 -1.69
N GLY A 41 -9.65 -3.06 -2.97
CA GLY A 41 -9.76 -1.81 -3.73
C GLY A 41 -11.18 -1.35 -4.02
N ILE A 42 -12.04 -1.36 -3.03
CA ILE A 42 -13.49 -1.05 -3.09
C ILE A 42 -13.87 0.29 -2.45
N GLY A 43 -12.91 1.19 -2.29
CA GLY A 43 -13.15 2.51 -1.71
C GLY A 43 -14.12 3.36 -2.55
N LEU A 44 -14.90 4.18 -1.88
CA LEU A 44 -15.97 5.00 -2.46
C LEU A 44 -15.85 6.48 -2.06
N GLY A 45 -16.69 7.30 -2.65
CA GLY A 45 -16.85 8.70 -2.30
C GLY A 45 -15.80 9.63 -2.93
N LYS A 46 -15.63 10.80 -2.33
CA LYS A 46 -14.63 11.79 -2.77
C LYS A 46 -13.22 11.24 -2.61
N LYS A 47 -12.31 11.74 -3.41
CA LYS A 47 -10.89 11.42 -3.30
C LYS A 47 -10.24 12.29 -2.20
N PHE A 48 -9.26 11.74 -1.49
CA PHE A 48 -8.36 12.56 -0.68
C PHE A 48 -7.56 13.51 -1.58
N SER A 49 -7.17 14.66 -1.01
CA SER A 49 -6.30 15.58 -1.73
C SER A 49 -4.90 14.98 -1.94
N HIS A 50 -4.18 15.51 -2.91
CA HIS A 50 -2.79 15.18 -3.16
C HIS A 50 -1.92 15.26 -1.87
N GLU A 51 -2.10 16.31 -1.03
CA GLU A 51 -1.38 16.47 0.23
C GLU A 51 -1.63 15.29 1.19
N VAL A 52 -2.88 14.84 1.32
CA VAL A 52 -3.23 13.70 2.16
C VAL A 52 -2.64 12.41 1.59
N GLY A 53 -2.80 12.16 0.29
CA GLY A 53 -2.21 10.99 -0.37
C GLY A 53 -0.69 10.92 -0.17
N ARG A 54 0.01 12.04 -0.32
CA ARG A 54 1.45 12.16 -0.09
C ARG A 54 1.82 11.83 1.37
N ALA A 55 1.07 12.37 2.33
CA ALA A 55 1.26 12.08 3.75
C ALA A 55 1.03 10.59 4.07
N VAL A 56 0.06 9.93 3.42
CA VAL A 56 -0.20 8.50 3.57
C VAL A 56 1.01 7.68 3.13
N VAL A 57 1.57 7.95 1.95
CA VAL A 57 2.76 7.24 1.43
C VAL A 57 3.93 7.43 2.38
N LEU A 58 4.18 8.66 2.86
CA LEU A 58 5.25 8.96 3.81
C LEU A 58 5.07 8.21 5.14
N CYS A 59 3.87 8.23 5.72
CA CYS A 59 3.57 7.52 6.95
C CYS A 59 3.77 6.00 6.78
N ARG A 60 3.37 5.44 5.63
CA ARG A 60 3.53 4.01 5.36
C ARG A 60 4.99 3.62 5.19
N LEU A 61 5.75 4.38 4.40
CA LEU A 61 7.18 4.18 4.23
C LEU A 61 7.90 4.23 5.58
N ASN A 62 7.68 5.29 6.37
CA ASN A 62 8.29 5.44 7.70
C ASN A 62 7.94 4.26 8.62
N SER A 63 6.68 3.83 8.65
CA SER A 63 6.23 2.69 9.47
C SER A 63 6.92 1.37 9.06
N ASN A 64 7.08 1.14 7.77
CA ASN A 64 7.71 -0.08 7.27
C ASN A 64 9.22 -0.12 7.50
N VAL A 65 9.90 1.03 7.41
CA VAL A 65 11.36 1.11 7.48
C VAL A 65 11.87 1.28 8.91
N LYS A 66 11.24 2.16 9.69
CA LYS A 66 11.71 2.52 11.04
C LYS A 66 11.71 1.34 12.02
N GLY A 67 10.69 0.49 11.96
CA GLY A 67 10.57 -0.66 12.87
C GLY A 67 11.33 -1.90 12.42
N GLY A 68 11.60 -2.04 11.12
CA GLY A 68 12.26 -3.21 10.54
C GLY A 68 11.49 -4.53 10.66
N HIS A 69 10.22 -4.49 11.12
CA HIS A 69 9.43 -5.69 11.45
C HIS A 69 8.50 -6.14 10.31
N SER A 70 8.32 -5.30 9.28
CA SER A 70 7.36 -5.58 8.19
C SER A 70 7.87 -6.62 7.19
N ALA A 71 9.17 -6.95 7.22
CA ALA A 71 9.82 -7.92 6.33
C ALA A 71 9.61 -7.59 4.83
N ILE A 72 9.64 -6.31 4.47
CA ILE A 72 9.62 -5.85 3.08
C ILE A 72 11.02 -5.89 2.47
N ARG A 73 11.08 -6.07 1.15
CA ARG A 73 12.31 -5.90 0.39
C ARG A 73 12.71 -4.43 0.33
N ILE A 74 14.01 -4.17 0.17
CA ILE A 74 14.52 -2.80 0.00
C ILE A 74 13.97 -2.13 -1.27
N GLU A 75 13.69 -2.90 -2.32
CA GLU A 75 13.10 -2.44 -3.57
C GLU A 75 11.72 -1.82 -3.34
N LEU A 76 10.90 -2.39 -2.43
CA LEU A 76 9.60 -1.83 -2.08
C LEU A 76 9.74 -0.48 -1.35
N ALA A 77 10.68 -0.37 -0.42
CA ALA A 77 10.95 0.90 0.26
C ALA A 77 11.45 1.96 -0.73
N LYS A 78 12.37 1.61 -1.63
CA LYS A 78 12.86 2.49 -2.70
C LYS A 78 11.76 2.89 -3.68
N MET A 79 10.83 2.00 -4.02
CA MET A 79 9.68 2.35 -4.84
C MET A 79 8.83 3.43 -4.17
N MET A 80 8.47 3.26 -2.89
CA MET A 80 7.71 4.28 -2.16
C MET A 80 8.46 5.61 -2.05
N GLU A 81 9.78 5.58 -1.84
CA GLU A 81 10.64 6.76 -1.87
C GLU A 81 10.60 7.43 -3.26
N THR A 82 10.71 6.66 -4.33
CA THR A 82 10.64 7.14 -5.71
C THR A 82 9.30 7.82 -5.99
N LEU A 83 8.17 7.21 -5.58
CA LEU A 83 6.84 7.81 -5.71
C LEU A 83 6.77 9.18 -5.03
N LEU A 84 7.33 9.30 -3.81
CA LEU A 84 7.39 10.57 -3.09
C LEU A 84 8.28 11.61 -3.79
N ASN A 85 9.45 11.22 -4.28
CA ASN A 85 10.42 12.12 -4.90
C ASN A 85 9.97 12.59 -6.30
N LYS A 86 9.27 11.74 -7.04
CA LYS A 86 8.70 12.05 -8.36
C LYS A 86 7.30 12.66 -8.29
N ASP A 87 6.76 12.82 -7.09
CA ASP A 87 5.42 13.34 -6.82
C ASP A 87 4.31 12.57 -7.56
N ILE A 88 4.46 11.24 -7.61
CA ILE A 88 3.47 10.29 -8.15
C ILE A 88 2.66 9.75 -6.97
N ILE A 89 1.50 10.33 -6.71
CA ILE A 89 0.76 10.10 -5.47
C ILE A 89 -0.54 9.35 -5.72
N PRO A 90 -0.79 8.22 -5.02
CA PRO A 90 -2.02 7.45 -5.19
C PRO A 90 -3.29 8.28 -5.02
N VAL A 91 -4.26 8.11 -5.92
CA VAL A 91 -5.61 8.66 -5.78
C VAL A 91 -6.41 7.73 -4.88
N ILE A 92 -6.64 8.14 -3.64
CA ILE A 92 -7.27 7.31 -2.60
C ILE A 92 -8.68 7.83 -2.29
N PRO A 93 -9.74 7.00 -2.39
CA PRO A 93 -11.09 7.34 -1.94
C PRO A 93 -11.16 7.54 -0.41
N GLN A 94 -12.04 8.42 0.04
CA GLN A 94 -12.18 8.77 1.45
C GLN A 94 -12.93 7.72 2.28
N LEU A 95 -13.82 6.95 1.64
CA LEU A 95 -14.66 5.95 2.30
C LEU A 95 -14.15 4.55 1.99
N GLY A 96 -13.98 3.72 3.02
CA GLY A 96 -13.57 2.32 2.84
C GLY A 96 -12.79 1.72 4.00
N SER A 97 -12.06 2.52 4.81
CA SER A 97 -11.44 2.01 6.03
C SER A 97 -12.51 1.73 7.08
N VAL A 98 -12.46 0.57 7.70
CA VAL A 98 -13.28 0.21 8.87
C VAL A 98 -12.46 0.22 10.16
N GLY A 99 -11.16 0.43 10.09
CA GLY A 99 -10.26 0.59 11.24
C GLY A 99 -9.96 -0.68 12.04
N ALA A 100 -10.64 -1.81 11.76
CA ALA A 100 -10.56 -3.01 12.58
C ALA A 100 -9.19 -3.73 12.51
N SER A 101 -8.55 -3.72 11.34
CA SER A 101 -7.20 -4.26 11.11
C SER A 101 -6.27 -3.20 10.52
N GLY A 102 -6.59 -1.93 10.71
CA GLY A 102 -5.95 -0.80 10.06
C GLY A 102 -6.71 -0.35 8.81
N ASP A 103 -6.04 0.37 7.94
CA ASP A 103 -6.63 1.07 6.80
C ASP A 103 -6.53 0.23 5.51
N LEU A 104 -7.02 -1.02 5.51
CA LEU A 104 -6.83 -1.98 4.42
C LEU A 104 -7.28 -1.43 3.07
N THR A 105 -8.55 -1.01 2.96
CA THR A 105 -9.11 -0.49 1.70
C THR A 105 -8.32 0.70 1.16
N PRO A 106 -8.11 1.81 1.87
CA PRO A 106 -7.38 2.93 1.29
C PRO A 106 -5.90 2.61 1.03
N LEU A 107 -5.23 1.77 1.83
CA LEU A 107 -3.84 1.39 1.57
C LEU A 107 -3.68 0.41 0.40
N SER A 108 -4.75 -0.30 0.00
CA SER A 108 -4.73 -1.11 -1.22
C SER A 108 -4.47 -0.28 -2.48
N TYR A 109 -4.87 0.98 -2.48
CA TYR A 109 -4.60 1.90 -3.60
C TYR A 109 -3.09 2.20 -3.74
N LEU A 110 -2.36 2.30 -2.62
CA LEU A 110 -0.89 2.39 -2.67
C LEU A 110 -0.27 1.11 -3.22
N GLY A 111 -0.73 -0.06 -2.75
CA GLY A 111 -0.26 -1.34 -3.26
C GLY A 111 -0.49 -1.50 -4.76
N ALA A 112 -1.67 -1.11 -5.25
CA ALA A 112 -2.01 -1.15 -6.67
C ALA A 112 -1.13 -0.20 -7.51
N VAL A 113 -0.89 1.03 -7.04
CA VAL A 113 0.01 1.97 -7.72
C VAL A 113 1.43 1.42 -7.82
N ILE A 114 1.95 0.78 -6.78
CA ILE A 114 3.28 0.13 -6.81
C ILE A 114 3.36 -0.93 -7.92
N MET A 115 2.25 -1.64 -8.17
CA MET A 115 2.13 -2.63 -9.25
C MET A 115 1.78 -2.03 -10.62
N GLY A 116 1.70 -0.69 -10.76
CA GLY A 116 1.38 -0.02 -12.01
C GLY A 116 -0.12 0.11 -12.30
N GLU A 117 -0.98 -0.18 -11.34
CA GLU A 117 -2.43 -0.14 -11.50
C GLU A 117 -3.04 1.16 -10.96
N ARG A 118 -4.33 1.40 -11.31
CA ARG A 118 -5.15 2.54 -10.86
C ARG A 118 -4.61 3.90 -11.29
N GLU A 119 -5.02 4.94 -10.57
CA GLU A 119 -4.74 6.34 -10.90
C GLU A 119 -3.86 7.02 -9.86
N VAL A 120 -3.11 8.01 -10.30
CA VAL A 120 -2.22 8.83 -9.48
C VAL A 120 -2.42 10.31 -9.76
N TYR A 121 -2.15 11.14 -8.76
CA TYR A 121 -1.84 12.55 -8.98
C TYR A 121 -0.43 12.65 -9.55
N TYR A 122 -0.31 13.26 -10.70
CA TYR A 122 0.97 13.49 -11.37
C TYR A 122 0.93 14.79 -12.17
N LYS A 123 1.89 15.70 -11.94
CA LYS A 123 1.98 17.02 -12.59
C LYS A 123 0.66 17.81 -12.57
N GLY A 124 -0.04 17.78 -11.43
CA GLY A 124 -1.29 18.51 -11.21
C GLY A 124 -2.54 17.90 -11.87
N LYS A 125 -2.44 16.69 -12.43
CA LYS A 125 -3.54 15.95 -13.05
C LYS A 125 -3.72 14.59 -12.39
N ILE A 126 -4.88 13.98 -12.61
CA ILE A 126 -5.11 12.56 -12.32
C ILE A 126 -4.92 11.80 -13.63
N VAL A 127 -4.00 10.84 -13.62
CA VAL A 127 -3.66 10.02 -14.78
C VAL A 127 -3.54 8.54 -14.38
N PRO A 128 -3.67 7.59 -15.31
CA PRO A 128 -3.33 6.20 -15.05
C PRO A 128 -1.89 6.06 -14.55
N THR A 129 -1.64 5.17 -13.60
CA THR A 129 -0.31 4.98 -13.01
C THR A 129 0.75 4.68 -14.05
N MET A 130 0.44 3.83 -15.04
CA MET A 130 1.39 3.49 -16.11
C MET A 130 1.78 4.67 -17.00
N GLU A 131 0.90 5.66 -17.17
CA GLU A 131 1.25 6.90 -17.89
C GLU A 131 2.35 7.66 -17.14
N ALA A 132 2.19 7.84 -15.84
CA ALA A 132 3.20 8.51 -15.01
C ALA A 132 4.51 7.70 -14.93
N PHE A 133 4.40 6.38 -14.79
CA PHE A 133 5.56 5.48 -14.74
C PHE A 133 6.37 5.51 -16.03
N ASN A 134 5.72 5.39 -17.17
CA ASN A 134 6.38 5.48 -18.49
C ASN A 134 7.07 6.84 -18.69
N ALA A 135 6.44 7.93 -18.26
CA ALA A 135 7.02 9.28 -18.36
C ALA A 135 8.27 9.48 -17.50
N GLU A 136 8.40 8.73 -16.39
CA GLU A 136 9.53 8.83 -15.45
C GLU A 136 10.50 7.65 -15.52
N GLY A 137 10.28 6.71 -16.46
CA GLY A 137 11.14 5.52 -16.63
C GLY A 137 11.08 4.57 -15.43
N ILE A 138 9.91 4.44 -14.79
CA ILE A 138 9.68 3.58 -13.63
C ILE A 138 9.02 2.29 -14.09
N GLU A 139 9.57 1.15 -13.68
CA GLU A 139 8.95 -0.15 -13.90
C GLU A 139 8.06 -0.53 -12.72
N PRO A 140 6.85 -1.09 -12.96
CA PRO A 140 6.02 -1.64 -11.91
C PRO A 140 6.76 -2.68 -11.07
N LEU A 141 6.53 -2.66 -9.77
CA LEU A 141 7.14 -3.62 -8.85
C LEU A 141 6.13 -4.70 -8.44
N PRO A 142 6.28 -5.95 -8.94
CA PRO A 142 5.48 -7.06 -8.45
C PRO A 142 5.74 -7.30 -6.95
N LEU A 143 4.66 -7.46 -6.18
CA LEU A 143 4.77 -7.68 -4.73
C LEU A 143 5.25 -9.11 -4.44
N ALA A 144 6.26 -9.22 -3.60
CA ALA A 144 6.72 -10.49 -3.05
C ALA A 144 5.83 -10.96 -1.89
N ALA A 145 6.03 -12.18 -1.45
CA ALA A 145 5.31 -12.77 -0.33
C ALA A 145 5.28 -11.83 0.89
N LYS A 146 4.10 -11.60 1.45
CA LYS A 146 3.79 -10.72 2.58
C LYS A 146 3.83 -9.21 2.29
N GLU A 147 4.34 -8.76 1.15
CA GLU A 147 4.45 -7.31 0.88
C GLU A 147 3.09 -6.62 0.70
N GLY A 148 2.11 -7.31 0.10
CA GLY A 148 0.72 -6.80 0.05
C GLY A 148 0.18 -6.53 1.44
N LEU A 149 0.29 -7.49 2.35
CA LEU A 149 -0.10 -7.32 3.75
C LEU A 149 0.72 -6.23 4.44
N ALA A 150 2.03 -6.18 4.20
CA ALA A 150 2.92 -5.17 4.79
C ALA A 150 2.60 -3.75 4.35
N ILE A 151 2.07 -3.55 3.14
CA ILE A 151 1.59 -2.25 2.66
C ILE A 151 0.25 -1.91 3.31
N MET A 152 -0.69 -2.86 3.33
CA MET A 152 -2.10 -2.57 3.61
C MET A 152 -2.43 -2.59 5.10
N ASN A 153 -1.78 -3.46 5.88
CA ASN A 153 -2.12 -3.69 7.27
C ASN A 153 -1.41 -2.71 8.21
N GLY A 154 -2.02 -1.57 8.40
CA GLY A 154 -1.54 -0.50 9.29
C GLY A 154 -2.46 0.71 9.25
N THR A 155 -2.17 1.72 10.07
CA THR A 155 -3.00 2.90 10.32
C THR A 155 -2.44 4.17 9.66
N SER A 156 -1.78 4.03 8.53
CA SER A 156 -1.05 5.15 7.90
C SER A 156 -1.97 6.22 7.34
N VAL A 157 -3.19 5.86 6.90
CA VAL A 157 -4.19 6.83 6.42
C VAL A 157 -4.74 7.64 7.59
N MET A 158 -5.16 6.95 8.66
CA MET A 158 -5.61 7.61 9.88
C MET A 158 -4.52 8.55 10.43
N THR A 159 -3.28 8.08 10.49
CA THR A 159 -2.14 8.88 10.99
C THR A 159 -1.89 10.12 10.12
N ALA A 160 -1.93 9.98 8.80
CA ALA A 160 -1.75 11.10 7.87
C ALA A 160 -2.84 12.16 8.05
N VAL A 161 -4.12 11.74 8.06
CA VAL A 161 -5.26 12.65 8.25
C VAL A 161 -5.18 13.35 9.61
N ALA A 162 -4.91 12.61 10.69
CA ALA A 162 -4.79 13.16 12.03
C ALA A 162 -3.63 14.16 12.14
N SER A 163 -2.47 13.86 11.55
CA SER A 163 -1.30 14.74 11.56
C SER A 163 -1.55 16.06 10.84
N LEU A 164 -2.22 16.01 9.68
CA LEU A 164 -2.58 17.21 8.92
C LEU A 164 -3.67 18.02 9.63
N ALA A 165 -4.66 17.37 10.25
CA ALA A 165 -5.68 18.03 11.05
C ALA A 165 -5.06 18.73 12.28
N TRP A 166 -4.17 18.03 13.00
CA TRP A 166 -3.44 18.61 14.13
C TRP A 166 -2.60 19.84 13.72
N LYS A 167 -1.89 19.76 12.59
CA LYS A 167 -1.13 20.89 12.04
C LYS A 167 -2.02 22.10 11.76
N LYS A 168 -3.24 21.90 11.28
CA LYS A 168 -4.23 22.98 11.07
C LYS A 168 -4.71 23.55 12.38
N ALA A 169 -5.11 22.70 13.34
CA ALA A 169 -5.60 23.12 14.66
C ALA A 169 -4.56 23.92 15.46
N LYS A 170 -3.27 23.57 15.34
CA LYS A 170 -2.18 24.30 16.02
C LYS A 170 -1.97 25.73 15.51
N ARG A 171 -2.53 26.09 14.35
CA ARG A 171 -2.40 27.43 13.75
C ARG A 171 -3.57 28.36 14.13
N LEU A 172 -4.59 27.81 14.81
CA LEU A 172 -5.71 28.55 15.38
C LEU A 172 -5.35 29.07 16.79
#